data_1d6bd3529e404c7823d95a893405dcc7
#
_entry.id   1d6bd3529e404c7823d95a893405dcc7
#
_cell.length_a   1.000
_cell.length_b   1.000
_cell.length_c   1.000
_cell.angle_alpha   90.00
_cell.angle_beta   90.00
_cell.angle_gamma   90.00
#
_symmetry.space_group_name_H-M   'P 1'
#
loop_
_entity.id
_entity.type
_entity.pdbx_description
1 polymer ?
#
loop_
_entity_poly.entity_id
_entity_poly.type
_entity_poly.pdbx_seq_one_letter_code
_entity_poly.pdbx_strand_id
1 'polypeptide(L)'
;MKKLNLPGPKAVKMIERDREVISPSYPRGYPFAMDHGKGTEVWDVDGNRFLDFAAGIAVTSTGHAHPEVVRAIQQQAEKFIHISSDFYHENWVALGEKFAEIAPWHEPTSSFMTLSLIHI
;
A
#
# COMPACT_ATOMS: atom_id res chain seq x y z
N MET A 1 -4.69 24.47 20.99
CA MET A 1 -4.63 23.17 20.32
C MET A 1 -5.18 22.11 21.26
N LYS A 2 -6.11 21.27 20.78
CA LYS A 2 -6.64 20.15 21.59
C LYS A 2 -5.51 19.11 21.78
N LYS A 3 -5.19 18.78 23.02
CA LYS A 3 -4.16 17.75 23.31
C LYS A 3 -4.72 16.41 22.84
N LEU A 4 -4.08 15.80 21.85
CA LEU A 4 -4.42 14.45 21.38
C LEU A 4 -3.98 13.45 22.43
N ASN A 5 -4.90 12.58 22.86
CA ASN A 5 -4.58 11.45 23.73
C ASN A 5 -4.32 10.24 22.85
N LEU A 6 -3.05 9.91 22.62
CA LEU A 6 -2.62 8.85 21.72
C LEU A 6 -1.86 7.76 22.47
N PRO A 7 -2.11 6.49 22.15
CA PRO A 7 -3.21 5.99 21.30
C PRO A 7 -4.58 6.20 21.96
N GLY A 8 -5.62 6.37 21.13
CA GLY A 8 -7.00 6.46 21.61
C GLY A 8 -7.55 5.09 22.03
N PRO A 9 -8.74 5.05 22.67
CA PRO A 9 -9.28 3.82 23.29
C PRO A 9 -9.57 2.69 22.30
N LYS A 10 -9.96 3.00 21.05
CA LYS A 10 -10.16 1.96 20.03
C LYS A 10 -8.83 1.42 19.52
N ALA A 11 -7.84 2.30 19.33
CA ALA A 11 -6.49 1.90 18.96
C ALA A 11 -5.85 0.99 20.03
N VAL A 12 -6.01 1.32 21.33
CA VAL A 12 -5.52 0.47 22.44
C VAL A 12 -6.10 -0.94 22.33
N LYS A 13 -7.43 -1.08 22.20
CA LYS A 13 -8.08 -2.40 22.07
C LYS A 13 -7.60 -3.19 20.83
N MET A 14 -7.33 -2.51 19.72
CA MET A 14 -6.82 -3.16 18.52
C MET A 14 -5.38 -3.66 18.73
N ILE A 15 -4.54 -2.85 19.37
CA ILE A 15 -3.15 -3.21 19.71
C ILE A 15 -3.10 -4.40 20.68
N GLU A 16 -3.98 -4.44 21.66
CA GLU A 16 -4.08 -5.59 22.58
C GLU A 16 -4.42 -6.88 21.82
N ARG A 17 -5.43 -6.85 20.96
CA ARG A 17 -5.79 -8.00 20.10
C ARG A 17 -4.67 -8.40 19.13
N ASP A 18 -3.95 -7.43 18.55
CA ASP A 18 -2.79 -7.71 17.69
C ASP A 18 -1.74 -8.52 18.45
N ARG A 19 -1.43 -8.13 19.69
CA ARG A 19 -0.45 -8.81 20.54
C ARG A 19 -0.82 -10.26 20.90
N GLU A 20 -2.10 -10.56 20.95
CA GLU A 20 -2.58 -11.91 21.27
C GLU A 20 -2.43 -12.90 20.12
N VAL A 21 -2.49 -12.44 18.86
CA VAL A 21 -2.64 -13.34 17.71
C VAL A 21 -1.62 -13.10 16.59
N ILE A 22 -0.92 -11.98 16.61
CA ILE A 22 0.08 -11.65 15.58
C ILE A 22 1.50 -11.89 16.12
N SER A 23 2.34 -12.50 15.30
CA SER A 23 3.73 -12.75 15.64
C SER A 23 4.48 -11.46 16.02
N PRO A 24 5.25 -11.46 17.11
CA PRO A 24 6.06 -10.31 17.51
C PRO A 24 7.24 -10.02 16.55
N SER A 25 7.47 -10.87 15.55
CA SER A 25 8.44 -10.59 14.48
C SER A 25 8.00 -9.48 13.52
N TYR A 26 6.73 -9.05 13.58
CA TYR A 26 6.27 -7.83 12.90
C TYR A 26 6.46 -6.60 13.82
N PRO A 27 7.52 -5.81 13.68
CA PRO A 27 7.72 -4.64 14.53
C PRO A 27 6.66 -3.57 14.25
N ARG A 28 5.96 -3.15 15.29
CA ARG A 28 5.02 -2.01 15.23
C ARG A 28 5.76 -0.77 15.74
N GLY A 29 6.26 0.07 14.84
CA GLY A 29 7.02 1.28 15.21
C GLY A 29 6.19 2.34 15.92
N TYR A 30 4.87 2.35 15.72
CA TYR A 30 3.98 3.37 16.26
C TYR A 30 2.68 2.76 16.77
N PRO A 31 2.12 3.25 17.89
CA PRO A 31 0.83 2.81 18.41
C PRO A 31 -0.33 3.48 17.64
N PHE A 32 -0.31 3.34 16.32
CA PHE A 32 -1.26 3.94 15.39
C PHE A 32 -2.09 2.85 14.71
N ALA A 33 -3.41 2.90 14.87
CA ALA A 33 -4.34 2.01 14.20
C ALA A 33 -5.08 2.79 13.11
N MET A 34 -4.68 2.60 11.87
CA MET A 34 -5.24 3.31 10.71
C MET A 34 -6.68 2.84 10.43
N ASP A 35 -7.58 3.79 10.19
CA ASP A 35 -8.92 3.55 9.69
C ASP A 35 -8.99 3.77 8.17
N HIS A 36 -8.69 4.98 7.72
CA HIS A 36 -8.69 5.34 6.29
C HIS A 36 -7.68 6.42 5.98
N GLY A 37 -7.46 6.65 4.67
CA GLY A 37 -6.62 7.72 4.17
C GLY A 37 -7.18 8.34 2.89
N LYS A 38 -6.86 9.62 2.66
CA LYS A 38 -7.20 10.34 1.43
C LYS A 38 -6.09 11.32 1.07
N GLY A 39 -5.49 11.15 -0.08
CA GLY A 39 -4.34 11.97 -0.49
C GLY A 39 -3.19 11.79 0.50
N THR A 40 -2.75 12.89 1.11
CA THR A 40 -1.69 12.91 2.12
C THR A 40 -2.20 12.86 3.56
N GLU A 41 -3.48 12.68 3.77
CA GLU A 41 -4.10 12.65 5.09
C GLU A 41 -4.52 11.24 5.47
N VAL A 42 -4.36 10.90 6.75
CA VAL A 42 -4.78 9.63 7.32
C VAL A 42 -5.56 9.86 8.61
N TRP A 43 -6.47 8.96 8.90
CA TRP A 43 -7.26 8.96 10.14
C TRP A 43 -7.03 7.65 10.88
N ASP A 44 -6.92 7.78 12.20
CA ASP A 44 -6.94 6.61 13.06
C ASP A 44 -8.37 6.15 13.36
N VAL A 45 -8.49 4.96 13.94
CA VAL A 45 -9.78 4.37 14.33
C VAL A 45 -10.53 5.16 15.42
N ASP A 46 -9.86 6.10 16.07
CA ASP A 46 -10.44 7.02 17.08
C ASP A 46 -10.85 8.36 16.45
N GLY A 47 -10.65 8.55 15.13
CA GLY A 47 -11.06 9.73 14.35
C GLY A 47 -10.05 10.89 14.40
N ASN A 48 -8.83 10.65 14.86
CA ASN A 48 -7.79 11.67 14.81
C ASN A 48 -7.18 11.73 13.41
N ARG A 49 -6.99 12.94 12.89
CA ARG A 49 -6.40 13.22 11.58
C ARG A 49 -4.92 13.54 11.69
N PHE A 50 -4.14 12.97 10.77
CA PHE A 50 -2.69 13.18 10.66
C PHE A 50 -2.30 13.45 9.21
N LEU A 51 -1.14 14.09 9.02
CA LEU A 51 -0.46 14.11 7.73
C LEU A 51 0.47 12.89 7.63
N ASP A 52 0.36 12.17 6.52
CA ASP A 52 1.21 11.01 6.25
C ASP A 52 2.46 11.43 5.46
N PHE A 53 3.61 11.34 6.11
CA PHE A 53 4.94 11.54 5.50
C PHE A 53 5.66 10.22 5.21
N ALA A 54 5.05 9.08 5.54
CA ALA A 54 5.64 7.75 5.34
C ALA A 54 5.15 7.07 4.07
N ALA A 55 3.92 7.39 3.62
CA ALA A 55 3.27 6.82 2.44
C ALA A 55 3.37 5.28 2.36
N GLY A 56 3.28 4.58 3.52
CA GLY A 56 3.42 3.12 3.58
C GLY A 56 4.81 2.63 3.10
N ILE A 57 5.87 3.33 3.51
CA ILE A 57 7.26 3.17 3.03
C ILE A 57 7.33 3.45 1.52
N ALA A 58 6.84 4.64 1.14
CA ALA A 58 6.78 5.17 -0.23
C ALA A 58 5.92 4.37 -1.24
N VAL A 59 5.06 3.49 -0.77
CA VAL A 59 4.19 2.68 -1.64
C VAL A 59 3.01 3.48 -2.19
N THR A 60 2.38 4.35 -1.37
CA THR A 60 1.22 5.15 -1.78
C THR A 60 1.65 6.50 -2.37
N SER A 61 2.57 6.48 -3.33
CA SER A 61 3.15 7.69 -3.94
C SER A 61 2.14 8.57 -4.67
N THR A 62 1.02 8.02 -5.11
CA THR A 62 -0.12 8.75 -5.72
C THR A 62 -1.06 9.36 -4.67
N GLY A 63 -0.81 9.11 -3.39
CA GLY A 63 -1.70 9.43 -2.28
C GLY A 63 -2.68 8.29 -1.96
N HIS A 64 -3.16 8.30 -0.70
CA HIS A 64 -4.15 7.32 -0.23
C HIS A 64 -5.45 7.43 -1.03
N ALA A 65 -6.03 6.29 -1.37
CA ALA A 65 -7.30 6.17 -2.07
C ALA A 65 -7.40 7.03 -3.34
N HIS A 66 -6.31 7.09 -4.13
CA HIS A 66 -6.31 7.83 -5.39
C HIS A 66 -7.43 7.29 -6.31
N PRO A 67 -8.35 8.15 -6.80
CA PRO A 67 -9.59 7.69 -7.45
C PRO A 67 -9.33 6.85 -8.71
N GLU A 68 -8.30 7.16 -9.50
CA GLU A 68 -7.95 6.37 -10.69
C GLU A 68 -7.44 4.98 -10.31
N VAL A 69 -6.60 4.89 -9.26
CA VAL A 69 -6.06 3.62 -8.79
C VAL A 69 -7.18 2.75 -8.20
N VAL A 70 -8.06 3.35 -7.38
CA VAL A 70 -9.22 2.65 -6.81
C VAL A 70 -10.12 2.10 -7.92
N ARG A 71 -10.44 2.92 -8.93
CA ARG A 71 -11.25 2.49 -10.07
C ARG A 71 -10.62 1.34 -10.84
N ALA A 72 -9.31 1.43 -11.13
CA ALA A 72 -8.59 0.37 -11.84
C ALA A 72 -8.61 -0.96 -11.06
N ILE A 73 -8.41 -0.90 -9.73
CA ILE A 73 -8.48 -2.08 -8.86
C ILE A 73 -9.89 -2.68 -8.87
N GLN A 74 -10.94 -1.86 -8.74
CA GLN A 74 -12.33 -2.32 -8.76
C GLN A 74 -12.66 -3.01 -10.09
N GLN A 75 -12.33 -2.39 -11.21
CA GLN A 75 -12.57 -2.96 -12.55
C GLN A 75 -11.80 -4.26 -12.78
N GLN A 76 -10.58 -4.36 -12.28
CA GLN A 76 -9.81 -5.59 -12.40
C GLN A 76 -10.34 -6.69 -11.47
N ALA A 77 -10.75 -6.34 -10.25
CA ALA A 77 -11.28 -7.30 -9.28
C ALA A 77 -12.58 -7.96 -9.74
N GLU A 78 -13.40 -7.24 -10.55
CA GLU A 78 -14.60 -7.81 -11.19
C GLU A 78 -14.28 -8.87 -12.24
N LYS A 79 -13.06 -8.88 -12.79
CA LYS A 79 -12.64 -9.87 -13.79
C LYS A 79 -11.95 -11.07 -13.13
N PHE A 80 -10.90 -10.81 -12.39
CA PHE A 80 -10.18 -11.77 -11.55
C PHE A 80 -9.18 -11.02 -10.66
N ILE A 81 -8.82 -11.64 -9.51
CA ILE A 81 -7.94 -11.05 -8.52
C ILE A 81 -6.50 -11.56 -8.67
N HIS A 82 -6.32 -12.84 -8.98
CA HIS A 82 -5.01 -13.47 -9.08
C HIS A 82 -4.94 -14.43 -10.27
N ILE A 83 -3.79 -14.48 -10.89
CA ILE A 83 -3.42 -15.45 -11.92
C ILE A 83 -1.94 -15.82 -11.74
N SER A 84 -1.61 -17.10 -11.96
CA SER A 84 -0.22 -17.54 -11.98
C SER A 84 0.56 -16.93 -13.14
N SER A 85 1.86 -16.74 -12.96
CA SER A 85 2.80 -16.35 -14.03
C SER A 85 2.90 -17.38 -15.18
N ASP A 86 2.28 -18.56 -15.03
CA ASP A 86 2.14 -19.52 -16.12
C ASP A 86 1.23 -19.03 -17.26
N PHE A 87 0.46 -17.99 -17.01
CA PHE A 87 -0.50 -17.43 -17.95
C PHE A 87 -0.19 -15.98 -18.29
N TYR A 88 -0.51 -15.60 -19.52
CA TYR A 88 -0.37 -14.21 -19.97
C TYR A 88 -1.49 -13.32 -19.44
N HIS A 89 -1.17 -12.06 -19.18
CA HIS A 89 -2.10 -11.07 -18.67
C HIS A 89 -1.84 -9.70 -19.29
N GLU A 90 -2.88 -9.08 -19.83
CA GLU A 90 -2.78 -7.80 -20.54
C GLU A 90 -2.11 -6.70 -19.71
N ASN A 91 -2.56 -6.47 -18.47
CA ASN A 91 -1.98 -5.43 -17.63
C ASN A 91 -0.51 -5.68 -17.27
N TRP A 92 -0.08 -6.95 -17.23
CA TRP A 92 1.31 -7.31 -17.01
C TRP A 92 2.19 -6.92 -18.21
N VAL A 93 1.72 -7.25 -19.40
CA VAL A 93 2.39 -6.90 -20.65
C VAL A 93 2.46 -5.38 -20.82
N ALA A 94 1.33 -4.69 -20.67
CA ALA A 94 1.25 -3.24 -20.78
C ALA A 94 2.16 -2.50 -19.76
N LEU A 95 2.30 -3.04 -18.55
CA LEU A 95 3.23 -2.49 -17.56
C LEU A 95 4.69 -2.71 -18.00
N GLY A 96 5.03 -3.88 -18.54
CA GLY A 96 6.36 -4.16 -19.10
C GLY A 96 6.72 -3.24 -20.26
N GLU A 97 5.78 -3.03 -21.19
CA GLU A 97 5.92 -2.08 -22.31
C GLU A 97 6.16 -0.66 -21.81
N LYS A 98 5.40 -0.23 -20.79
CA LYS A 98 5.57 1.10 -20.19
C LYS A 98 6.93 1.26 -19.54
N PHE A 99 7.45 0.25 -18.86
CA PHE A 99 8.80 0.29 -18.29
C PHE A 99 9.87 0.35 -19.38
N ALA A 100 9.72 -0.37 -20.48
CA ALA A 100 10.64 -0.31 -21.61
C ALA A 100 10.62 1.08 -22.25
N GLU A 101 9.45 1.72 -22.40
CA GLU A 101 9.30 3.07 -22.97
C GLU A 101 10.03 4.14 -22.14
N ILE A 102 9.92 4.08 -20.80
CA ILE A 102 10.49 5.10 -19.91
C ILE A 102 11.91 4.78 -19.44
N ALA A 103 12.48 3.65 -19.83
CA ALA A 103 13.85 3.27 -19.48
C ALA A 103 14.86 4.32 -19.98
N PRO A 104 15.87 4.69 -19.18
CA PRO A 104 16.82 5.75 -19.56
C PRO A 104 17.91 5.30 -20.56
N TRP A 105 17.81 4.12 -21.11
CA TRP A 105 18.71 3.54 -22.10
C TRP A 105 17.97 3.18 -23.38
N HIS A 106 18.68 3.11 -24.51
CA HIS A 106 18.10 2.90 -25.85
C HIS A 106 18.17 1.44 -26.32
N GLU A 107 18.67 0.54 -25.51
CA GLU A 107 18.79 -0.87 -25.82
C GLU A 107 17.49 -1.63 -25.52
N PRO A 108 17.22 -2.75 -26.20
CA PRO A 108 16.08 -3.59 -25.89
C PRO A 108 16.09 -4.01 -24.42
N THR A 109 15.02 -3.77 -23.72
CA THR A 109 14.89 -4.03 -22.28
C THR A 109 13.76 -4.98 -21.98
N SER A 110 13.92 -5.75 -20.93
CA SER A 110 12.86 -6.58 -20.35
C SER A 110 12.66 -6.27 -18.88
N SER A 111 11.44 -6.41 -18.41
CA SER A 111 11.07 -6.16 -17.02
C SER A 111 10.92 -7.47 -16.26
N PHE A 112 11.49 -7.54 -15.06
CA PHE A 112 11.26 -8.61 -14.12
C PHE A 112 10.53 -8.05 -12.89
N MET A 113 9.31 -8.52 -12.65
CA MET A 113 8.47 -8.05 -11.54
C MET A 113 8.61 -8.99 -10.34
N THR A 114 9.03 -8.44 -9.22
CA THR A 114 9.22 -9.19 -7.97
C THR A 114 8.57 -8.46 -6.80
N LEU A 115 8.22 -9.21 -5.75
CA LEU A 115 7.71 -8.67 -4.48
C LEU A 115 8.83 -8.23 -3.52
N SER A 116 10.10 -8.48 -3.88
CA SER A 116 11.23 -8.18 -3.01
C SER A 116 12.39 -7.61 -3.82
N LEU A 117 12.83 -6.41 -3.42
CA LEU A 117 13.98 -5.74 -4.03
C LEU A 117 15.31 -6.47 -3.77
N ILE A 118 15.43 -7.18 -2.66
CA ILE A 118 16.69 -7.82 -2.24
C ILE A 118 16.91 -9.23 -2.82
N HIS A 119 15.93 -9.78 -3.54
CA HIS A 119 16.02 -11.11 -4.13
C HIS A 119 16.32 -11.10 -5.64
N ILE A 120 16.94 -10.04 -6.12
CA ILE A 120 17.36 -9.90 -7.52
C ILE A 120 18.76 -10.49 -7.71
#